data_037566fa1b34e446c3ab9fe73e282edd
#
_entry.id   037566fa1b34e446c3ab9fe73e282edd
#
_cell.length_a   1.000
_cell.length_b   1.000
_cell.length_c   1.000
_cell.angle_alpha   90.00
_cell.angle_beta   90.00
_cell.angle_gamma   90.00
#
_symmetry.space_group_name_H-M   'P 1'
#
loop_
_entity.id
_entity.type
_entity.pdbx_description
1 polymer ?
#
loop_
_entity_poly.entity_id
_entity_poly.type
_entity_poly.pdbx_seq_one_letter_code
_entity_poly.pdbx_strand_id
1 'polypeptide(L)'
;MHRPSLKSSSLIAAFLLSACDVPTGTTPSGALPPGSGQAATQEGMGLAEGRAAFFEVKQRVEPVAEQNCRSATTGLNCDFLIRIDPDRNAKPNAYQSLDRSGRPVITFTQSMLADIANRDEMAFVMSHEAAHHIRGHLERQHQNAVAGAVLLGGLAGLAGASAAEISNAQDLGAIVGARSYSKDFELEADELGALI
;
A
#
# COMPACT_ATOMS: atom_id res chain seq x y z
N MET A 1 -55.24 30.23 21.92
CA MET A 1 -53.77 30.15 21.77
C MET A 1 -53.42 29.20 20.62
N HIS A 2 -53.15 29.78 19.45
CA HIS A 2 -52.86 29.04 18.20
C HIS A 2 -51.37 28.74 18.11
N ARG A 3 -51.02 27.46 17.91
CA ARG A 3 -49.63 27.04 17.56
C ARG A 3 -49.51 26.99 16.05
N PRO A 4 -48.47 27.60 15.44
CA PRO A 4 -48.21 27.43 14.04
C PRO A 4 -47.43 26.13 13.78
N SER A 5 -47.90 25.35 12.81
CA SER A 5 -47.28 24.16 12.25
C SER A 5 -46.13 24.57 11.33
N LEU A 6 -44.91 24.17 11.63
CA LEU A 6 -43.77 24.28 10.69
C LEU A 6 -43.87 23.13 9.69
N LYS A 7 -44.08 23.45 8.42
CA LYS A 7 -43.97 22.55 7.30
C LYS A 7 -42.47 22.37 6.95
N SER A 8 -41.95 21.16 7.14
CA SER A 8 -40.61 20.74 6.70
C SER A 8 -40.62 20.61 5.18
N SER A 9 -39.89 21.47 4.48
CA SER A 9 -39.64 21.33 3.02
C SER A 9 -38.39 20.51 2.81
N SER A 10 -38.57 19.26 2.37
CA SER A 10 -37.48 18.42 1.90
C SER A 10 -36.99 18.92 0.55
N LEU A 11 -35.77 19.45 0.51
CA LEU A 11 -35.03 19.73 -0.72
C LEU A 11 -34.33 18.43 -1.16
N ILE A 12 -34.91 17.78 -2.16
CA ILE A 12 -34.23 16.67 -2.88
C ILE A 12 -33.30 17.29 -3.90
N ALA A 13 -32.00 17.22 -3.66
CA ALA A 13 -30.98 17.59 -4.64
C ALA A 13 -30.81 16.42 -5.64
N ALA A 14 -31.34 16.60 -6.83
CA ALA A 14 -31.11 15.68 -7.94
C ALA A 14 -29.72 15.91 -8.52
N PHE A 15 -28.81 14.93 -8.33
CA PHE A 15 -27.53 14.89 -9.04
C PHE A 15 -27.78 14.38 -10.45
N LEU A 16 -27.69 15.28 -11.43
CA LEU A 16 -27.64 14.93 -12.86
C LEU A 16 -26.25 14.37 -13.18
N LEU A 17 -26.19 13.06 -13.44
CA LEU A 17 -25.04 12.42 -14.07
C LEU A 17 -24.96 12.87 -15.53
N SER A 18 -24.01 13.76 -15.83
CA SER A 18 -23.66 14.13 -17.20
C SER A 18 -22.84 12.99 -17.82
N ALA A 19 -23.46 12.21 -18.68
CA ALA A 19 -22.75 11.26 -19.54
C ALA A 19 -21.95 12.05 -20.59
N CYS A 20 -20.64 11.89 -20.61
CA CYS A 20 -19.81 12.42 -21.69
C CYS A 20 -20.01 11.56 -22.94
N ASP A 21 -20.71 12.09 -23.93
CA ASP A 21 -20.74 11.55 -25.28
C ASP A 21 -19.35 11.64 -25.91
N VAL A 22 -18.79 10.47 -26.27
CA VAL A 22 -17.57 10.38 -27.06
C VAL A 22 -17.97 10.52 -28.54
N PRO A 23 -17.45 11.51 -29.29
CA PRO A 23 -17.76 11.64 -30.70
C PRO A 23 -17.15 10.48 -31.48
N THR A 24 -18.00 9.74 -32.22
CA THR A 24 -17.59 8.72 -33.18
C THR A 24 -16.93 9.37 -34.39
N GLY A 25 -15.64 9.57 -34.34
CA GLY A 25 -14.82 9.96 -35.48
C GLY A 25 -14.57 8.72 -36.36
N THR A 26 -14.95 8.83 -37.62
CA THR A 26 -14.63 7.86 -38.69
C THR A 26 -13.13 7.76 -38.88
N THR A 27 -12.52 6.61 -38.48
CA THR A 27 -11.11 6.30 -38.73
C THR A 27 -10.93 5.75 -40.15
N PRO A 28 -9.90 6.18 -40.89
CA PRO A 28 -9.52 5.49 -42.13
C PRO A 28 -8.93 4.13 -41.79
N SER A 29 -9.46 3.12 -42.49
CA SER A 29 -9.06 1.71 -42.39
C SER A 29 -7.61 1.53 -42.85
N GLY A 30 -6.68 1.53 -41.91
CA GLY A 30 -5.34 0.99 -42.04
C GLY A 30 -5.24 -0.24 -41.15
N ALA A 31 -5.43 -1.41 -41.71
CA ALA A 31 -5.29 -2.69 -41.01
C ALA A 31 -3.82 -2.84 -40.57
N LEU A 32 -3.56 -2.63 -39.30
CA LEU A 32 -2.33 -3.15 -38.65
C LEU A 32 -2.46 -4.69 -38.62
N PRO A 33 -1.37 -5.43 -38.93
CA PRO A 33 -1.40 -6.87 -38.78
C PRO A 33 -1.70 -7.23 -37.32
N PRO A 34 -2.45 -8.31 -37.06
CA PRO A 34 -2.68 -8.75 -35.68
C PRO A 34 -1.33 -9.14 -35.09
N GLY A 35 -0.77 -8.22 -34.33
CA GLY A 35 0.31 -8.52 -33.42
C GLY A 35 -0.24 -9.53 -32.41
N SER A 36 0.12 -10.79 -32.55
CA SER A 36 -0.09 -11.82 -31.53
C SER A 36 0.79 -11.50 -30.32
N GLY A 37 0.45 -10.42 -29.62
CA GLY A 37 0.91 -10.14 -28.27
C GLY A 37 0.16 -11.07 -27.33
N GLN A 38 0.45 -12.36 -27.37
CA GLN A 38 0.26 -13.20 -26.19
C GLN A 38 1.15 -12.57 -25.12
N ALA A 39 0.52 -11.95 -24.15
CA ALA A 39 1.19 -11.68 -22.88
C ALA A 39 1.65 -13.06 -22.40
N ALA A 40 2.95 -13.34 -22.55
CA ALA A 40 3.55 -14.51 -21.97
C ALA A 40 3.28 -14.39 -20.48
N THR A 41 2.46 -15.29 -19.93
CA THR A 41 2.38 -15.48 -18.49
C THR A 41 3.78 -15.87 -18.05
N GLN A 42 4.51 -14.93 -17.47
CA GLN A 42 5.81 -15.21 -16.90
C GLN A 42 5.56 -16.17 -15.73
N GLU A 43 5.95 -17.43 -15.92
CA GLU A 43 5.92 -18.40 -14.84
C GLU A 43 6.96 -18.01 -13.78
N GLY A 44 6.62 -18.14 -12.51
CA GLY A 44 7.55 -17.90 -11.42
C GLY A 44 8.73 -18.87 -11.45
N MET A 45 9.85 -18.49 -10.84
CA MET A 45 11.07 -19.32 -10.78
C MET A 45 10.87 -20.67 -10.06
N GLY A 46 9.81 -20.79 -9.27
CA GLY A 46 9.63 -21.91 -8.35
C GLY A 46 10.45 -21.75 -7.06
N LEU A 47 10.01 -22.43 -6.00
CA LEU A 47 10.53 -22.18 -4.65
C LEU A 47 12.05 -22.44 -4.50
N ALA A 48 12.60 -23.48 -5.15
CA ALA A 48 14.01 -23.83 -4.99
C ALA A 48 14.92 -22.77 -5.62
N GLU A 49 14.62 -22.35 -6.83
CA GLU A 49 15.35 -21.28 -7.52
C GLU A 49 15.11 -19.92 -6.85
N GLY A 50 13.85 -19.61 -6.49
CA GLY A 50 13.51 -18.38 -5.79
C GLY A 50 14.25 -18.20 -4.47
N ARG A 51 14.45 -19.29 -3.71
CA ARG A 51 15.28 -19.25 -2.48
C ARG A 51 16.76 -18.98 -2.79
N ALA A 52 17.31 -19.59 -3.83
CA ALA A 52 18.70 -19.35 -4.22
C ALA A 52 18.88 -17.89 -4.68
N ALA A 53 17.98 -17.41 -5.54
CA ALA A 53 17.95 -16.02 -6.00
C ALA A 53 17.80 -15.02 -4.84
N PHE A 54 16.95 -15.33 -3.84
CA PHE A 54 16.76 -14.48 -2.66
C PHE A 54 18.08 -14.18 -1.93
N PHE A 55 18.90 -15.18 -1.67
CA PHE A 55 20.18 -14.97 -0.97
C PHE A 55 21.19 -14.20 -1.83
N GLU A 56 21.20 -14.45 -3.14
CA GLU A 56 22.06 -13.73 -4.08
C GLU A 56 21.66 -12.26 -4.19
N VAL A 57 20.37 -11.98 -4.37
CA VAL A 57 19.82 -10.62 -4.48
C VAL A 57 19.99 -9.86 -3.18
N LYS A 58 19.68 -10.50 -2.04
CA LYS A 58 19.87 -9.91 -0.71
C LYS A 58 21.29 -9.36 -0.52
N GLN A 59 22.32 -10.13 -0.86
CA GLN A 59 23.71 -9.70 -0.71
C GLN A 59 24.06 -8.42 -1.50
N ARG A 60 23.30 -8.12 -2.54
CA ARG A 60 23.49 -6.92 -3.38
C ARG A 60 22.63 -5.75 -2.90
N VAL A 61 21.35 -6.00 -2.61
CA VAL A 61 20.38 -4.97 -2.28
C VAL A 61 20.55 -4.46 -0.85
N GLU A 62 20.76 -5.34 0.14
CA GLU A 62 20.84 -4.96 1.56
C GLU A 62 21.85 -3.83 1.82
N PRO A 63 23.14 -3.90 1.38
CA PRO A 63 24.10 -2.84 1.64
C PRO A 63 23.73 -1.51 0.94
N VAL A 64 23.11 -1.57 -0.25
CA VAL A 64 22.69 -0.37 -0.99
C VAL A 64 21.49 0.28 -0.28
N ALA A 65 20.50 -0.51 0.14
CA ALA A 65 19.35 -0.02 0.90
C ALA A 65 19.77 0.64 2.22
N GLU A 66 20.70 0.02 2.96
CA GLU A 66 21.28 0.58 4.19
C GLU A 66 22.03 1.89 3.94
N GLN A 67 22.81 1.97 2.88
CA GLN A 67 23.51 3.19 2.51
C GLN A 67 22.52 4.31 2.16
N ASN A 68 21.50 4.02 1.35
CA ASN A 68 20.44 4.98 1.01
C ASN A 68 19.71 5.45 2.28
N CYS A 69 19.35 4.53 3.16
CA CYS A 69 18.72 4.84 4.44
C CYS A 69 19.56 5.81 5.25
N ARG A 70 20.85 5.50 5.49
CA ARG A 70 21.77 6.35 6.25
C ARG A 70 22.00 7.72 5.63
N SER A 71 21.97 7.83 4.30
CA SER A 71 22.17 9.11 3.61
C SER A 71 20.91 9.97 3.58
N ALA A 72 19.72 9.35 3.53
CA ALA A 72 18.44 10.04 3.39
C ALA A 72 17.78 10.39 4.74
N THR A 73 18.22 9.76 5.86
CA THR A 73 17.54 9.89 7.15
C THR A 73 18.51 10.23 8.27
N THR A 74 17.98 10.75 9.38
CA THR A 74 18.76 11.02 10.61
C THR A 74 18.10 10.31 11.77
N GLY A 75 18.87 9.46 12.47
CA GLY A 75 18.40 8.75 13.67
C GLY A 75 17.51 7.53 13.40
N LEU A 76 17.22 7.22 12.14
CA LEU A 76 16.51 6.00 11.77
C LEU A 76 17.46 4.80 11.86
N ASN A 77 16.96 3.66 12.35
CA ASN A 77 17.72 2.42 12.32
C ASN A 77 17.75 1.89 10.87
N CYS A 78 18.93 1.81 10.28
CA CYS A 78 19.14 1.37 8.91
C CYS A 78 19.81 -0.02 8.83
N ASP A 79 19.83 -0.78 9.91
CA ASP A 79 20.34 -2.16 9.95
C ASP A 79 19.21 -3.12 9.57
N PHE A 80 19.02 -3.36 8.28
CA PHE A 80 17.95 -4.22 7.77
C PHE A 80 18.15 -5.69 8.14
N LEU A 81 17.09 -6.35 8.55
CA LEU A 81 16.99 -7.82 8.63
C LEU A 81 16.09 -8.32 7.50
N ILE A 82 16.70 -8.83 6.43
CA ILE A 82 15.95 -9.40 5.30
C ILE A 82 15.88 -10.92 5.46
N ARG A 83 14.65 -11.48 5.52
CA ARG A 83 14.41 -12.88 5.86
C ARG A 83 13.28 -13.52 5.06
N ILE A 84 13.22 -14.84 5.12
CA ILE A 84 12.12 -15.65 4.58
C ILE A 84 11.18 -16.03 5.74
N ASP A 85 9.86 -15.94 5.50
CA ASP A 85 8.85 -16.39 6.45
C ASP A 85 8.94 -17.90 6.64
N PRO A 86 8.98 -18.41 7.88
CA PRO A 86 8.93 -19.83 8.17
C PRO A 86 7.58 -20.47 7.84
N ASP A 87 6.49 -19.69 7.81
CA ASP A 87 5.16 -20.22 7.46
C ASP A 87 5.09 -20.59 5.98
N ARG A 88 4.89 -21.89 5.73
CA ARG A 88 4.78 -22.45 4.37
C ARG A 88 3.42 -22.23 3.72
N ASN A 89 2.41 -21.86 4.52
CA ASN A 89 1.04 -21.67 4.07
C ASN A 89 0.67 -20.19 3.88
N ALA A 90 1.61 -19.28 4.18
CA ALA A 90 1.41 -17.87 3.96
C ALA A 90 1.18 -17.59 2.47
N LYS A 91 0.20 -16.70 2.17
CA LYS A 91 -0.05 -16.27 0.78
C LYS A 91 1.17 -15.50 0.22
N PRO A 92 1.32 -15.43 -1.11
CA PRO A 92 2.39 -14.64 -1.72
C PRO A 92 2.36 -13.19 -1.21
N ASN A 93 3.47 -12.80 -0.58
CA ASN A 93 3.65 -11.45 -0.05
C ASN A 93 5.11 -11.15 0.29
N ALA A 94 5.51 -9.89 0.16
CA ALA A 94 6.66 -9.31 0.84
C ALA A 94 6.17 -8.14 1.68
N TYR A 95 6.81 -7.88 2.81
CA TYR A 95 6.37 -6.77 3.67
C TYR A 95 7.48 -6.28 4.59
N GLN A 96 7.45 -4.97 4.87
CA GLN A 96 8.29 -4.33 5.86
C GLN A 96 7.59 -4.28 7.22
N SER A 97 8.34 -4.46 8.28
CA SER A 97 7.91 -4.34 9.67
C SER A 97 9.06 -3.88 10.55
N LEU A 98 8.79 -3.64 11.84
CA LEU A 98 9.83 -3.45 12.86
C LEU A 98 9.81 -4.61 13.85
N ASP A 99 10.98 -5.05 14.28
CA ASP A 99 11.06 -5.97 15.41
C ASP A 99 10.89 -5.23 16.75
N ARG A 100 10.96 -5.95 17.87
CA ARG A 100 10.80 -5.39 19.22
C ARG A 100 11.86 -4.37 19.61
N SER A 101 13.01 -4.38 18.94
CA SER A 101 14.10 -3.44 19.15
C SER A 101 14.02 -2.20 18.25
N GLY A 102 13.03 -2.15 17.34
CA GLY A 102 12.89 -1.11 16.30
C GLY A 102 13.79 -1.34 15.09
N ARG A 103 14.36 -2.54 14.94
CA ARG A 103 15.12 -2.92 13.75
C ARG A 103 14.19 -3.15 12.58
N PRO A 104 14.46 -2.59 11.37
CA PRO A 104 13.66 -2.85 10.19
C PRO A 104 13.80 -4.30 9.71
N VAL A 105 12.67 -4.94 9.47
CA VAL A 105 12.59 -6.33 9.00
C VAL A 105 11.83 -6.37 7.69
N ILE A 106 12.46 -6.91 6.64
CA ILE A 106 11.82 -7.22 5.37
C ILE A 106 11.61 -8.73 5.30
N THR A 107 10.36 -9.15 5.14
CA THR A 107 9.99 -10.57 5.15
C THR A 107 9.37 -10.96 3.81
N PHE A 108 9.90 -12.01 3.18
CA PHE A 108 9.34 -12.63 1.99
C PHE A 108 8.69 -13.96 2.37
N THR A 109 7.45 -14.19 1.93
CA THR A 109 6.81 -15.51 2.09
C THR A 109 7.42 -16.50 1.10
N GLN A 110 7.34 -17.79 1.43
CA GLN A 110 7.86 -18.84 0.54
C GLN A 110 7.09 -18.92 -0.78
N SER A 111 5.80 -18.64 -0.76
CA SER A 111 4.97 -18.55 -1.96
C SER A 111 5.36 -17.36 -2.83
N MET A 112 5.69 -16.19 -2.25
CA MET A 112 6.22 -15.06 -3.01
C MET A 112 7.52 -15.41 -3.73
N LEU A 113 8.43 -16.14 -3.07
CA LEU A 113 9.69 -16.60 -3.70
C LEU A 113 9.45 -17.55 -4.87
N ALA A 114 8.37 -18.34 -4.83
CA ALA A 114 8.02 -19.24 -5.92
C ALA A 114 7.39 -18.51 -7.12
N ASP A 115 6.66 -17.42 -6.85
CA ASP A 115 5.89 -16.68 -7.85
C ASP A 115 6.72 -15.62 -8.58
N ILE A 116 7.75 -15.06 -7.96
CA ILE A 116 8.65 -14.07 -8.59
C ILE A 116 9.29 -14.69 -9.84
N ALA A 117 9.21 -13.96 -10.96
CA ALA A 117 9.63 -14.45 -12.26
C ALA A 117 11.15 -14.41 -12.49
N ASN A 118 11.86 -13.47 -11.87
CA ASN A 118 13.30 -13.28 -12.08
C ASN A 118 13.97 -12.52 -10.93
N ARG A 119 15.31 -12.41 -11.01
CA ARG A 119 16.13 -11.73 -9.99
C ARG A 119 15.93 -10.22 -9.94
N ASP A 120 15.60 -9.59 -11.06
CA ASP A 120 15.40 -8.14 -11.12
C ASP A 120 14.09 -7.76 -10.44
N GLU A 121 13.02 -8.55 -10.65
CA GLU A 121 11.76 -8.41 -9.93
C GLU A 121 11.96 -8.61 -8.43
N MET A 122 12.73 -9.61 -8.02
CA MET A 122 13.05 -9.83 -6.61
C MET A 122 13.84 -8.68 -6.00
N ALA A 123 14.80 -8.11 -6.74
CA ALA A 123 15.56 -6.95 -6.30
C ALA A 123 14.63 -5.72 -6.14
N PHE A 124 13.75 -5.49 -7.11
CA PHE A 124 12.79 -4.40 -7.05
C PHE A 124 11.86 -4.53 -5.83
N VAL A 125 11.26 -5.71 -5.60
CA VAL A 125 10.39 -5.92 -4.44
C VAL A 125 11.18 -5.72 -3.13
N MET A 126 12.41 -6.20 -3.04
CA MET A 126 13.24 -6.02 -1.84
C MET A 126 13.58 -4.55 -1.58
N SER A 127 13.89 -3.80 -2.63
CA SER A 127 14.17 -2.36 -2.59
C SER A 127 12.93 -1.54 -2.25
N HIS A 128 11.76 -1.92 -2.79
CA HIS A 128 10.46 -1.32 -2.50
C HIS A 128 10.12 -1.45 -1.00
N GLU A 129 10.30 -2.63 -0.41
CA GLU A 129 10.08 -2.82 1.04
C GLU A 129 11.07 -2.02 1.89
N ALA A 130 12.32 -1.89 1.45
CA ALA A 130 13.30 -1.01 2.10
C ALA A 130 12.88 0.47 1.99
N ALA A 131 12.34 0.88 0.86
CA ALA A 131 11.86 2.24 0.63
C ALA A 131 10.69 2.60 1.57
N HIS A 132 9.77 1.69 1.86
CA HIS A 132 8.73 1.90 2.87
C HIS A 132 9.32 2.29 4.23
N HIS A 133 10.39 1.62 4.66
CA HIS A 133 11.06 1.97 5.91
C HIS A 133 11.74 3.35 5.83
N ILE A 134 12.51 3.61 4.78
CA ILE A 134 13.26 4.86 4.58
C ILE A 134 12.31 6.07 4.53
N ARG A 135 11.14 5.91 3.93
CA ARG A 135 10.08 6.93 3.86
C ARG A 135 9.23 7.02 5.13
N GLY A 136 9.42 6.13 6.11
CA GLY A 136 8.68 6.13 7.37
C GLY A 136 7.19 5.82 7.23
N HIS A 137 6.80 4.99 6.25
CA HIS A 137 5.40 4.74 5.92
C HIS A 137 4.64 4.07 7.07
N LEU A 138 5.25 3.18 7.86
CA LEU A 138 4.60 2.58 9.03
C LEU A 138 4.20 3.62 10.07
N GLU A 139 5.10 4.56 10.38
CA GLU A 139 4.82 5.62 11.35
C GLU A 139 3.76 6.59 10.82
N ARG A 140 3.86 7.01 9.57
CA ARG A 140 2.87 7.87 8.90
C ARG A 140 1.50 7.20 8.85
N GLN A 141 1.43 5.90 8.57
CA GLN A 141 0.20 5.13 8.58
C GLN A 141 -0.42 5.07 9.98
N HIS A 142 0.40 4.87 11.01
CA HIS A 142 -0.05 4.88 12.40
C HIS A 142 -0.60 6.26 12.80
N GLN A 143 0.11 7.33 12.48
CA GLN A 143 -0.33 8.70 12.75
C GLN A 143 -1.67 9.02 12.05
N ASN A 144 -1.84 8.60 10.81
CA ASN A 144 -3.10 8.74 10.08
C ASN A 144 -4.24 7.95 10.74
N ALA A 145 -3.96 6.74 11.23
CA ALA A 145 -4.93 5.93 11.96
C ALA A 145 -5.39 6.64 13.25
N VAL A 146 -4.45 7.15 14.03
CA VAL A 146 -4.74 7.89 15.27
C VAL A 146 -5.56 9.15 14.96
N ALA A 147 -5.15 9.92 13.96
CA ALA A 147 -5.89 11.14 13.56
C ALA A 147 -7.33 10.83 13.12
N GLY A 148 -7.52 9.76 12.35
CA GLY A 148 -8.84 9.30 11.93
C GLY A 148 -9.72 8.86 13.11
N ALA A 149 -9.15 8.10 14.06
CA ALA A 149 -9.85 7.69 15.27
C ALA A 149 -10.31 8.90 16.11
N VAL A 150 -9.43 9.85 16.34
CA VAL A 150 -9.74 11.08 17.11
C VAL A 150 -10.84 11.88 16.42
N LEU A 151 -10.76 12.03 15.10
CA LEU A 151 -11.74 12.79 14.32
C LEU A 151 -13.15 12.17 14.41
N LEU A 152 -13.27 10.89 14.05
CA LEU A 152 -14.58 10.23 14.01
C LEU A 152 -15.15 9.99 15.41
N GLY A 153 -14.31 9.62 16.38
CA GLY A 153 -14.74 9.51 17.79
C GLY A 153 -15.19 10.85 18.37
N GLY A 154 -14.48 11.92 18.07
CA GLY A 154 -14.84 13.27 18.47
C GLY A 154 -16.18 13.73 17.88
N LEU A 155 -16.40 13.50 16.59
CA LEU A 155 -17.68 13.82 15.93
C LEU A 155 -18.85 13.02 16.51
N ALA A 156 -18.67 11.73 16.79
CA ALA A 156 -19.66 10.88 17.44
C ALA A 156 -20.00 11.40 18.84
N GLY A 157 -18.98 11.77 19.64
CA GLY A 157 -19.19 12.37 20.98
C GLY A 157 -19.97 13.68 20.94
N LEU A 158 -19.65 14.58 20.00
CA LEU A 158 -20.38 15.84 19.81
C LEU A 158 -21.82 15.62 19.35
N ALA A 159 -22.09 14.52 18.64
CA ALA A 159 -23.44 14.13 18.23
C ALA A 159 -24.24 13.47 19.36
N GLY A 160 -23.66 13.29 20.55
CA GLY A 160 -24.33 12.67 21.70
C GLY A 160 -24.38 11.15 21.65
N ALA A 161 -23.47 10.52 20.92
CA ALA A 161 -23.38 9.06 20.83
C ALA A 161 -23.01 8.43 22.18
N SER A 162 -23.45 7.19 22.39
CA SER A 162 -23.06 6.37 23.55
C SER A 162 -21.57 6.00 23.48
N ALA A 163 -21.00 5.56 24.60
CA ALA A 163 -19.59 5.13 24.66
C ALA A 163 -19.26 4.02 23.67
N ALA A 164 -20.18 3.08 23.43
CA ALA A 164 -20.00 2.00 22.45
C ALA A 164 -19.98 2.52 21.01
N GLU A 165 -20.86 3.46 20.67
CA GLU A 165 -20.90 4.10 19.35
C GLU A 165 -19.67 4.96 19.11
N ILE A 166 -19.17 5.67 20.13
CA ILE A 166 -17.90 6.42 20.05
C ILE A 166 -16.73 5.46 19.77
N SER A 167 -16.64 4.33 20.47
CA SER A 167 -15.62 3.33 20.25
C SER A 167 -15.67 2.79 18.81
N ASN A 168 -16.84 2.43 18.31
CA ASN A 168 -17.02 1.97 16.94
C ASN A 168 -16.61 3.04 15.91
N ALA A 169 -16.92 4.32 16.19
CA ALA A 169 -16.51 5.43 15.34
C ALA A 169 -15.00 5.64 15.35
N GLN A 170 -14.34 5.45 16.49
CA GLN A 170 -12.87 5.47 16.59
C GLN A 170 -12.22 4.34 15.78
N ASP A 171 -12.73 3.12 15.89
CA ASP A 171 -12.22 1.97 15.13
C ASP A 171 -12.36 2.19 13.63
N LEU A 172 -13.53 2.67 13.18
CA LEU A 172 -13.75 3.04 11.78
C LEU A 172 -12.81 4.16 11.34
N GLY A 173 -12.64 5.19 12.17
CA GLY A 173 -11.74 6.30 11.92
C GLY A 173 -10.29 5.85 11.77
N ALA A 174 -9.84 4.93 12.63
CA ALA A 174 -8.51 4.36 12.53
C ALA A 174 -8.30 3.60 11.21
N ILE A 175 -9.27 2.77 10.81
CA ILE A 175 -9.22 2.02 9.54
C ILE A 175 -9.17 2.97 8.33
N VAL A 176 -10.02 3.99 8.31
CA VAL A 176 -10.05 4.98 7.22
C VAL A 176 -8.75 5.78 7.19
N GLY A 177 -8.29 6.25 8.35
CA GLY A 177 -7.05 7.01 8.49
C GLY A 177 -5.83 6.20 8.02
N ALA A 178 -5.69 4.95 8.46
CA ALA A 178 -4.59 4.07 8.05
C ALA A 178 -4.53 3.83 6.53
N ARG A 179 -5.69 3.82 5.86
CA ARG A 179 -5.79 3.64 4.40
C ARG A 179 -5.66 4.94 3.61
N SER A 180 -5.78 6.08 4.28
CA SER A 180 -5.55 7.37 3.64
C SER A 180 -4.09 7.48 3.21
N TYR A 181 -3.87 7.95 1.99
CA TYR A 181 -2.54 8.07 1.39
C TYR A 181 -1.79 6.76 1.13
N SER A 182 -2.41 5.58 1.29
CA SER A 182 -1.73 4.30 1.00
C SER A 182 -1.21 4.24 -0.44
N LYS A 183 -1.97 4.78 -1.40
CA LYS A 183 -1.53 4.85 -2.80
C LYS A 183 -0.32 5.77 -3.01
N ASP A 184 -0.26 6.89 -2.29
CA ASP A 184 0.88 7.81 -2.37
C ASP A 184 2.12 7.15 -1.76
N PHE A 185 1.95 6.35 -0.70
CA PHE A 185 3.04 5.59 -0.09
C PHE A 185 3.61 4.53 -1.03
N GLU A 186 2.74 3.84 -1.78
CA GLU A 186 3.19 2.89 -2.80
C GLU A 186 3.99 3.58 -3.91
N LEU A 187 3.52 4.74 -4.40
CA LEU A 187 4.25 5.51 -5.41
C LEU A 187 5.59 6.04 -4.89
N GLU A 188 5.65 6.52 -3.63
CA GLU A 188 6.90 6.93 -2.98
C GLU A 188 7.88 5.75 -2.83
N ALA A 189 7.35 4.55 -2.54
CA ALA A 189 8.15 3.34 -2.41
C ALA A 189 8.65 2.83 -3.77
N ASP A 190 7.82 2.86 -4.80
CA ASP A 190 8.18 2.52 -6.17
C ASP A 190 9.30 3.44 -6.68
N GLU A 191 9.15 4.77 -6.50
CA GLU A 191 10.12 5.76 -6.94
C GLU A 191 11.49 5.57 -6.27
N LEU A 192 11.51 5.40 -4.95
CA LEU A 192 12.75 5.21 -4.21
C LEU A 192 13.32 3.80 -4.43
N GLY A 193 12.47 2.78 -4.45
CA GLY A 193 12.87 1.39 -4.68
C GLY A 193 13.57 1.18 -6.03
N ALA A 194 13.16 1.92 -7.06
CA ALA A 194 13.81 1.90 -8.36
C ALA A 194 15.23 2.54 -8.38
N LEU A 195 15.61 3.25 -7.32
CA LEU A 195 16.92 3.90 -7.18
C LEU A 195 17.89 3.13 -6.27
N ILE A 196 17.41 2.10 -5.57
CA ILE A 196 18.17 1.20 -4.72
C ILE A 196 18.64 -0.02 -5.51
#